data_8ce3709d8f40c971e70995fad184393f
#
_entry.id   8ce3709d8f40c971e70995fad184393f
#
_cell.length_a   1.000
_cell.length_b   1.000
_cell.length_c   1.000
_cell.angle_alpha   90.00
_cell.angle_beta   90.00
_cell.angle_gamma   90.00
#
_symmetry.space_group_name_H-M   'P 1'
#
loop_
_entity.id
_entity.type
_entity.pdbx_description
1 polymer ?
#
loop_
_entity_poly.entity_id
_entity_poly.type
_entity_poly.pdbx_seq_one_letter_code
_entity_poly.pdbx_strand_id
1 'polypeptide(L)'
;MQPNWAEENLQVIRTIMERAALYRRTLAPLMLATGLIGVVSAGIGLIVLGQTTTSFLFLWLCTAVLASLVSLLIVRRQSITAKEPFSTPASRRVIGALYAPLCAGAMLTVPVALLLATGRPALAEAVLPSVMCVWMGFYGCGLNAAGQYSSRGVRLLGWGFIGAGALLATLFVGGYWLPKLDSRQLFTNFHAVMGATFGGFHLLAAGYLYLTESRQPSL
;
A
#
# COMPACT_ATOMS: atom_id res chain seq x y z
N MET A 1 8.40 45.89 -25.80
CA MET A 1 7.66 44.62 -25.97
C MET A 1 8.37 43.56 -25.18
N GLN A 2 7.78 43.09 -24.11
CA GLN A 2 7.77 41.72 -23.53
C GLN A 2 7.40 41.72 -22.03
N PRO A 3 6.29 42.36 -21.63
CA PRO A 3 5.77 42.13 -20.27
C PRO A 3 5.02 40.81 -20.14
N ASN A 4 4.51 40.24 -21.24
CA ASN A 4 3.57 39.14 -21.21
C ASN A 4 4.22 37.75 -20.93
N TRP A 5 5.46 37.53 -21.36
CA TRP A 5 6.15 36.27 -21.20
C TRP A 5 6.43 35.91 -19.72
N ALA A 6 6.79 36.89 -18.90
CA ALA A 6 7.06 36.65 -17.48
C ALA A 6 5.76 36.34 -16.71
N GLU A 7 4.67 37.04 -17.01
CA GLU A 7 3.35 36.81 -16.41
C GLU A 7 2.79 35.44 -16.82
N GLU A 8 2.91 35.05 -18.10
CA GLU A 8 2.48 33.74 -18.58
C GLU A 8 3.26 32.60 -17.88
N ASN A 9 4.57 32.73 -17.75
CA ASN A 9 5.38 31.75 -17.03
C ASN A 9 5.03 31.68 -15.55
N LEU A 10 4.77 32.80 -14.89
CA LEU A 10 4.31 32.83 -13.50
C LEU A 10 2.96 32.17 -13.33
N GLN A 11 2.01 32.37 -14.27
CA GLN A 11 0.71 31.69 -14.27
C GLN A 11 0.87 30.18 -14.46
N VAL A 12 1.76 29.74 -15.36
CA VAL A 12 2.04 28.31 -15.57
C VAL A 12 2.65 27.69 -14.31
N ILE A 13 3.63 28.36 -13.69
CA ILE A 13 4.24 27.90 -12.44
C ILE A 13 3.20 27.81 -11.33
N ARG A 14 2.39 28.85 -11.16
CA ARG A 14 1.29 28.87 -10.18
C ARG A 14 0.29 27.74 -10.39
N THR A 15 -0.14 27.51 -11.63
CA THR A 15 -1.06 26.41 -11.97
C THR A 15 -0.45 25.04 -11.66
N ILE A 16 0.85 24.84 -11.95
CA ILE A 16 1.55 23.60 -11.62
C ILE A 16 1.63 23.40 -10.10
N MET A 17 1.92 24.47 -9.33
CA MET A 17 2.00 24.42 -7.88
C MET A 17 0.62 24.15 -7.24
N GLU A 18 -0.44 24.77 -7.73
CA GLU A 18 -1.82 24.56 -7.27
C GLU A 18 -2.29 23.12 -7.54
N ARG A 19 -1.97 22.55 -8.73
CA ARG A 19 -2.24 21.15 -9.07
C ARG A 19 -1.47 20.18 -8.20
N ALA A 20 -0.22 20.47 -7.88
CA ALA A 20 0.57 19.67 -6.95
C ALA A 20 0.01 19.70 -5.52
N ALA A 21 -0.52 20.83 -5.07
CA ALA A 21 -1.15 20.96 -3.76
C ALA A 21 -2.48 20.18 -3.67
N LEU A 22 -3.30 20.21 -4.72
CA LEU A 22 -4.54 19.41 -4.81
C LEU A 22 -4.25 17.89 -4.72
N TYR A 23 -3.25 17.43 -5.45
CA TYR A 23 -2.84 16.02 -5.42
C TYR A 23 -2.37 15.58 -4.03
N ARG A 24 -1.64 16.43 -3.30
CA ARG A 24 -1.17 16.14 -1.94
C ARG A 24 -2.34 16.01 -0.95
N ARG A 25 -3.36 16.88 -1.03
CA ARG A 25 -4.57 16.80 -0.18
C ARG A 25 -5.34 15.49 -0.34
N THR A 26 -5.18 14.80 -1.47
CA THR A 26 -5.81 13.51 -1.76
C THR A 26 -5.16 12.35 -1.00
N LEU A 27 -3.87 12.47 -0.72
CA LEU A 27 -3.09 11.35 -0.18
C LEU A 27 -3.48 10.98 1.25
N ALA A 28 -3.77 11.95 2.12
CA ALA A 28 -4.12 11.67 3.50
C ALA A 28 -5.44 10.85 3.63
N PRO A 29 -6.57 11.24 3.00
CA PRO A 29 -7.78 10.42 3.06
C PRO A 29 -7.62 9.06 2.36
N LEU A 30 -6.79 8.96 1.31
CA LEU A 30 -6.49 7.70 0.65
C LEU A 30 -5.74 6.75 1.59
N MET A 31 -4.69 7.24 2.26
CA MET A 31 -3.93 6.45 3.24
C MET A 31 -4.80 6.03 4.43
N LEU A 32 -5.67 6.94 4.91
CA LEU A 32 -6.62 6.64 5.98
C LEU A 32 -7.56 5.49 5.59
N ALA A 33 -8.20 5.58 4.42
CA ALA A 33 -9.11 4.55 3.95
C ALA A 33 -8.42 3.20 3.78
N THR A 34 -7.23 3.18 3.14
CA THR A 34 -6.44 1.97 2.98
C THR A 34 -6.03 1.36 4.31
N GLY A 35 -5.62 2.20 5.27
CA GLY A 35 -5.24 1.77 6.61
C GLY A 35 -6.41 1.15 7.38
N LEU A 36 -7.59 1.79 7.34
CA LEU A 36 -8.80 1.26 7.98
C LEU A 36 -9.22 -0.08 7.38
N ILE A 37 -9.19 -0.21 6.05
CA ILE A 37 -9.47 -1.48 5.37
C ILE A 37 -8.50 -2.57 5.86
N GLY A 38 -7.20 -2.26 5.96
CA GLY A 38 -6.19 -3.21 6.45
C GLY A 38 -6.42 -3.67 7.90
N VAL A 39 -6.75 -2.73 8.81
CA VAL A 39 -7.06 -3.05 10.21
C VAL A 39 -8.33 -3.89 10.34
N VAL A 40 -9.39 -3.51 9.63
CA VAL A 40 -10.66 -4.27 9.63
C VAL A 40 -10.46 -5.67 9.09
N SER A 41 -9.72 -5.81 7.98
CA SER A 41 -9.42 -7.13 7.41
C SER A 41 -8.60 -8.00 8.36
N ALA A 42 -7.64 -7.44 9.08
CA ALA A 42 -6.91 -8.17 10.12
C ALA A 42 -7.86 -8.64 11.23
N GLY A 43 -8.76 -7.78 11.71
CA GLY A 43 -9.78 -8.13 12.68
C GLY A 43 -10.69 -9.28 12.21
N ILE A 44 -11.14 -9.24 10.96
CA ILE A 44 -11.92 -10.33 10.34
C ILE A 44 -11.11 -11.63 10.31
N GLY A 45 -9.84 -11.56 9.93
CA GLY A 45 -8.95 -12.73 9.91
C GLY A 45 -8.73 -13.34 11.30
N LEU A 46 -8.64 -12.51 12.34
CA LEU A 46 -8.44 -12.96 13.71
C LEU A 46 -9.69 -13.61 14.32
N ILE A 47 -10.89 -13.14 13.96
CA ILE A 47 -12.14 -13.47 14.67
C ILE A 47 -13.01 -14.45 13.88
N VAL A 48 -13.12 -14.26 12.56
CA VAL A 48 -14.18 -14.86 11.74
C VAL A 48 -13.69 -16.02 10.88
N LEU A 49 -12.50 -15.90 10.29
CA LEU A 49 -12.02 -16.84 9.29
C LEU A 49 -11.26 -18.03 9.88
N GLY A 50 -11.35 -19.16 9.19
CA GLY A 50 -10.55 -20.35 9.50
C GLY A 50 -9.05 -20.04 9.38
N GLN A 51 -8.26 -20.63 10.28
CA GLN A 51 -6.81 -20.46 10.36
C GLN A 51 -6.11 -21.38 9.34
N THR A 52 -6.29 -21.09 8.06
CA THR A 52 -5.72 -21.86 6.95
C THR A 52 -5.04 -20.95 5.92
N THR A 53 -4.07 -21.48 5.18
CA THR A 53 -3.40 -20.76 4.09
C THR A 53 -4.40 -20.24 3.06
N THR A 54 -5.43 -21.02 2.73
CA THR A 54 -6.47 -20.61 1.76
C THR A 54 -7.24 -19.39 2.23
N SER A 55 -7.77 -19.43 3.47
CA SER A 55 -8.54 -18.30 4.03
C SER A 55 -7.67 -17.05 4.20
N PHE A 56 -6.41 -17.21 4.58
CA PHE A 56 -5.45 -16.11 4.67
C PHE A 56 -5.23 -15.44 3.31
N LEU A 57 -4.89 -16.22 2.28
CA LEU A 57 -4.65 -15.68 0.94
C LEU A 57 -5.91 -15.03 0.37
N PHE A 58 -7.06 -15.68 0.50
CA PHE A 58 -8.33 -15.13 0.02
C PHE A 58 -8.63 -13.78 0.67
N LEU A 59 -8.55 -13.69 2.00
CA LEU A 59 -8.81 -12.46 2.74
C LEU A 59 -7.90 -11.32 2.26
N TRP A 60 -6.59 -11.54 2.22
CA TRP A 60 -5.64 -10.47 1.91
C TRP A 60 -5.62 -10.07 0.43
N LEU A 61 -5.92 -11.01 -0.49
CA LEU A 61 -6.14 -10.66 -1.90
C LEU A 61 -7.42 -9.85 -2.09
N CYS A 62 -8.52 -10.24 -1.43
CA CYS A 62 -9.75 -9.44 -1.44
C CYS A 62 -9.52 -8.04 -0.82
N THR A 63 -8.75 -7.97 0.26
CA THR A 63 -8.36 -6.70 0.90
C THR A 63 -7.57 -5.81 -0.07
N ALA A 64 -6.60 -6.37 -0.80
CA ALA A 64 -5.81 -5.64 -1.78
C ALA A 64 -6.68 -5.09 -2.94
N VAL A 65 -7.60 -5.90 -3.45
CA VAL A 65 -8.55 -5.48 -4.49
C VAL A 65 -9.47 -4.38 -3.96
N LEU A 66 -10.06 -4.56 -2.76
CA LEU A 66 -10.94 -3.58 -2.13
C LEU A 66 -10.22 -2.25 -1.89
N ALA A 67 -9.02 -2.29 -1.30
CA ALA A 67 -8.20 -1.10 -1.06
C ALA A 67 -7.86 -0.37 -2.38
N SER A 68 -7.54 -1.10 -3.43
CA SER A 68 -7.26 -0.55 -4.77
C SER A 68 -8.50 0.12 -5.37
N LEU A 69 -9.67 -0.52 -5.29
CA LEU A 69 -10.93 0.04 -5.79
C LEU A 69 -11.33 1.30 -5.01
N VAL A 70 -11.26 1.27 -3.68
CA VAL A 70 -11.56 2.43 -2.84
C VAL A 70 -10.60 3.58 -3.14
N SER A 71 -9.30 3.29 -3.31
CA SER A 71 -8.29 4.27 -3.69
C SER A 71 -8.61 4.93 -5.03
N LEU A 72 -8.98 4.14 -6.05
CA LEU A 72 -9.40 4.65 -7.36
C LEU A 72 -10.66 5.51 -7.26
N LEU A 73 -11.64 5.11 -6.45
CA LEU A 73 -12.87 5.87 -6.24
C LEU A 73 -12.60 7.22 -5.55
N ILE A 74 -11.72 7.26 -4.54
CA ILE A 74 -11.31 8.49 -3.86
C ILE A 74 -10.65 9.43 -4.87
N VAL A 75 -9.67 8.96 -5.63
CA VAL A 75 -8.97 9.76 -6.64
C VAL A 75 -9.94 10.26 -7.72
N ARG A 76 -10.83 9.40 -8.22
CA ARG A 76 -11.84 9.77 -9.21
C ARG A 76 -12.80 10.84 -8.68
N ARG A 77 -13.32 10.67 -7.45
CA ARG A 77 -14.21 11.63 -6.82
C ARG A 77 -13.56 13.01 -6.70
N GLN A 78 -12.30 13.05 -6.30
CA GLN A 78 -11.56 14.29 -6.15
C GLN A 78 -11.27 14.96 -7.50
N SER A 79 -10.93 14.18 -8.52
CA SER A 79 -10.76 14.66 -9.88
C SER A 79 -12.04 15.37 -10.40
N ILE A 80 -13.22 14.76 -10.18
CA ILE A 80 -14.51 15.35 -10.54
C ILE A 80 -14.76 16.64 -9.75
N THR A 81 -14.53 16.64 -8.43
CA THR A 81 -14.74 17.82 -7.57
C THR A 81 -13.80 18.97 -7.93
N ALA A 82 -12.56 18.66 -8.30
CA ALA A 82 -11.56 19.64 -8.71
C ALA A 82 -11.73 20.09 -10.18
N LYS A 83 -12.66 19.50 -10.94
CA LYS A 83 -12.81 19.70 -12.40
C LYS A 83 -11.50 19.45 -13.18
N GLU A 84 -10.67 18.55 -12.68
CA GLU A 84 -9.40 18.17 -13.29
C GLU A 84 -9.54 16.82 -14.02
N PRO A 85 -8.82 16.60 -15.12
CA PRO A 85 -8.87 15.31 -15.81
C PRO A 85 -8.30 14.21 -14.92
N PHE A 86 -9.02 13.07 -14.85
CA PHE A 86 -8.58 11.89 -14.06
C PHE A 86 -7.19 11.39 -14.49
N SER A 87 -6.90 11.42 -15.77
CA SER A 87 -5.64 10.93 -16.34
C SER A 87 -4.69 12.09 -16.64
N THR A 88 -3.96 12.54 -15.62
CA THR A 88 -2.85 13.49 -15.80
C THR A 88 -1.53 12.76 -16.06
N PRO A 89 -0.52 13.41 -16.67
CA PRO A 89 0.82 12.81 -16.80
C PRO A 89 1.42 12.36 -15.46
N ALA A 90 1.13 13.08 -14.37
CA ALA A 90 1.59 12.73 -13.03
C ALA A 90 0.90 11.46 -12.51
N SER A 91 -0.44 11.36 -12.63
CA SER A 91 -1.17 10.17 -12.20
C SER A 91 -0.77 8.91 -12.97
N ARG A 92 -0.51 9.03 -14.27
CA ARG A 92 0.00 7.91 -15.10
C ARG A 92 1.35 7.41 -14.63
N ARG A 93 2.28 8.30 -14.24
CA ARG A 93 3.59 7.92 -13.72
C ARG A 93 3.47 7.20 -12.37
N VAL A 94 2.62 7.68 -11.48
CA VAL A 94 2.36 7.04 -10.18
C VAL A 94 1.76 5.66 -10.37
N ILE A 95 0.72 5.52 -11.22
CA ILE A 95 0.09 4.22 -11.51
C ILE A 95 1.11 3.26 -12.16
N GLY A 96 1.89 3.74 -13.14
CA GLY A 96 2.92 2.94 -13.80
C GLY A 96 4.01 2.45 -12.83
N ALA A 97 4.41 3.29 -11.86
CA ALA A 97 5.38 2.93 -10.83
C ALA A 97 4.86 1.86 -9.85
N LEU A 98 3.54 1.86 -9.56
CA LEU A 98 2.90 0.89 -8.67
C LEU A 98 2.58 -0.42 -9.38
N TYR A 99 2.21 -0.37 -10.67
CA TYR A 99 1.64 -1.51 -11.40
C TYR A 99 2.59 -2.72 -11.42
N ALA A 100 3.84 -2.55 -11.85
CA ALA A 100 4.78 -3.64 -11.99
C ALA A 100 5.11 -4.34 -10.67
N PRO A 101 5.45 -3.64 -9.57
CA PRO A 101 5.66 -4.28 -8.26
C PRO A 101 4.41 -4.99 -7.72
N LEU A 102 3.22 -4.41 -7.88
CA LEU A 102 1.98 -5.04 -7.43
C LEU A 102 1.68 -6.33 -8.19
N CYS A 103 1.84 -6.31 -9.52
CA CYS A 103 1.71 -7.52 -10.34
C CYS A 103 2.73 -8.58 -9.95
N ALA A 104 3.99 -8.21 -9.76
CA ALA A 104 5.03 -9.15 -9.33
C ALA A 104 4.70 -9.79 -7.98
N GLY A 105 4.25 -8.99 -7.00
CA GLY A 105 3.79 -9.48 -5.71
C GLY A 105 2.61 -10.46 -5.83
N ALA A 106 1.61 -10.13 -6.65
CA ALA A 106 0.46 -10.99 -6.89
C ALA A 106 0.85 -12.30 -7.59
N MET A 107 1.75 -12.25 -8.57
CA MET A 107 2.23 -13.45 -9.28
C MET A 107 2.95 -14.44 -8.35
N LEU A 108 3.62 -13.98 -7.31
CA LEU A 108 4.28 -14.84 -6.32
C LEU A 108 3.30 -15.59 -5.41
N THR A 109 2.01 -15.27 -5.46
CA THR A 109 0.95 -16.05 -4.83
C THR A 109 0.61 -17.32 -5.61
N VAL A 110 0.86 -17.33 -6.92
CA VAL A 110 0.53 -18.47 -7.81
C VAL A 110 1.19 -19.78 -7.37
N PRO A 111 2.48 -19.85 -7.03
CA PRO A 111 3.09 -21.07 -6.52
C PRO A 111 2.40 -21.64 -5.28
N VAL A 112 1.97 -20.77 -4.34
CA VAL A 112 1.25 -21.24 -3.14
C VAL A 112 -0.13 -21.77 -3.51
N ALA A 113 -0.85 -21.12 -4.41
CA ALA A 113 -2.13 -21.62 -4.92
C ALA A 113 -1.99 -22.97 -5.63
N LEU A 114 -0.91 -23.18 -6.39
CA LEU A 114 -0.59 -24.45 -7.01
C LEU A 114 -0.27 -25.55 -5.99
N LEU A 115 0.44 -25.25 -4.91
CA LEU A 115 0.70 -26.20 -3.82
C LEU A 115 -0.61 -26.64 -3.17
N LEU A 116 -1.54 -25.72 -2.94
CA LEU A 116 -2.88 -26.03 -2.40
C LEU A 116 -3.68 -26.90 -3.40
N ALA A 117 -3.70 -26.55 -4.68
CA ALA A 117 -4.42 -27.28 -5.72
C ALA A 117 -3.86 -28.69 -5.94
N THR A 118 -2.55 -28.91 -5.71
CA THR A 118 -1.90 -30.23 -5.81
C THR A 118 -1.90 -31.04 -4.51
N GLY A 119 -2.70 -30.62 -3.50
CA GLY A 119 -2.86 -31.34 -2.25
C GLY A 119 -1.65 -31.28 -1.31
N ARG A 120 -0.86 -30.21 -1.36
CA ARG A 120 0.33 -30.00 -0.52
C ARG A 120 0.16 -28.84 0.46
N PRO A 121 -0.87 -28.85 1.34
CA PRO A 121 -1.17 -27.71 2.22
C PRO A 121 -0.06 -27.42 3.23
N ALA A 122 0.62 -28.43 3.75
CA ALA A 122 1.72 -28.23 4.69
C ALA A 122 2.91 -27.47 4.06
N LEU A 123 3.22 -27.74 2.79
CA LEU A 123 4.26 -27.00 2.09
C LEU A 123 3.81 -25.58 1.76
N ALA A 124 2.53 -25.38 1.41
CA ALA A 124 1.95 -24.06 1.20
C ALA A 124 2.01 -23.20 2.47
N GLU A 125 1.72 -23.79 3.64
CA GLU A 125 1.83 -23.14 4.94
C GLU A 125 3.29 -22.76 5.27
N ALA A 126 4.24 -23.64 5.01
CA ALA A 126 5.66 -23.39 5.24
C ALA A 126 6.25 -22.26 4.38
N VAL A 127 5.74 -22.06 3.16
CA VAL A 127 6.21 -21.03 2.21
C VAL A 127 5.51 -19.68 2.45
N LEU A 128 4.32 -19.66 3.07
CA LEU A 128 3.48 -18.48 3.24
C LEU A 128 4.21 -17.29 3.90
N PRO A 129 5.04 -17.46 4.94
CA PRO A 129 5.80 -16.34 5.53
C PRO A 129 6.70 -15.63 4.53
N SER A 130 7.34 -16.38 3.62
CA SER A 130 8.18 -15.81 2.58
C SER A 130 7.36 -14.96 1.58
N VAL A 131 6.15 -15.41 1.25
CA VAL A 131 5.23 -14.64 0.39
C VAL A 131 4.82 -13.33 1.05
N MET A 132 4.54 -13.34 2.35
CA MET A 132 4.22 -12.12 3.11
C MET A 132 5.37 -11.11 3.07
N CYS A 133 6.61 -11.56 3.31
CA CYS A 133 7.80 -10.71 3.25
C CYS A 133 7.97 -10.09 1.87
N VAL A 134 7.77 -10.89 0.83
CA VAL A 134 7.89 -10.45 -0.57
C VAL A 134 6.77 -9.49 -0.95
N TRP A 135 5.53 -9.70 -0.50
CA TRP A 135 4.44 -8.75 -0.69
C TRP A 135 4.78 -7.37 -0.11
N MET A 136 5.31 -7.35 1.13
CA MET A 136 5.75 -6.10 1.76
C MET A 136 6.88 -5.45 0.97
N GLY A 137 7.87 -6.22 0.55
CA GLY A 137 9.00 -5.73 -0.23
C GLY A 137 8.57 -5.10 -1.56
N PHE A 138 7.79 -5.80 -2.37
CA PHE A 138 7.30 -5.28 -3.65
C PHE A 138 6.35 -4.11 -3.48
N TYR A 139 5.44 -4.17 -2.52
CA TYR A 139 4.56 -3.06 -2.22
C TYR A 139 5.36 -1.82 -1.81
N GLY A 140 6.35 -2.00 -0.94
CA GLY A 140 7.25 -0.94 -0.51
C GLY A 140 8.06 -0.34 -1.66
N CYS A 141 8.58 -1.16 -2.57
CA CYS A 141 9.26 -0.71 -3.78
C CYS A 141 8.33 0.12 -4.67
N GLY A 142 7.09 -0.33 -4.87
CA GLY A 142 6.07 0.40 -5.62
C GLY A 142 5.76 1.76 -5.00
N LEU A 143 5.53 1.81 -3.69
CA LEU A 143 5.29 3.07 -2.97
C LEU A 143 6.50 4.00 -3.02
N ASN A 144 7.72 3.48 -2.89
CA ASN A 144 8.94 4.27 -2.98
C ASN A 144 9.08 4.89 -4.38
N ALA A 145 8.88 4.10 -5.44
CA ALA A 145 8.89 4.57 -6.82
C ALA A 145 7.79 5.61 -7.10
N ALA A 146 6.55 5.35 -6.65
CA ALA A 146 5.43 6.29 -6.77
C ALA A 146 5.68 7.58 -5.98
N GLY A 147 6.34 7.48 -4.83
CA GLY A 147 6.73 8.59 -3.98
C GLY A 147 7.72 9.57 -4.60
N GLN A 148 8.43 9.17 -5.67
CA GLN A 148 9.27 10.09 -6.45
C GLN A 148 8.43 11.14 -7.19
N TYR A 149 7.19 10.81 -7.52
CA TYR A 149 6.27 11.67 -8.26
C TYR A 149 5.17 12.27 -7.37
N SER A 150 5.15 11.95 -6.05
CA SER A 150 4.08 12.39 -5.15
C SER A 150 4.63 13.13 -3.92
N SER A 151 4.70 12.49 -2.77
CA SER A 151 5.11 13.13 -1.52
C SER A 151 6.21 12.34 -0.82
N ARG A 152 6.98 13.06 0.03
CA ARG A 152 7.99 12.43 0.90
C ARG A 152 7.36 11.38 1.83
N GLY A 153 6.12 11.60 2.29
CA GLY A 153 5.42 10.67 3.17
C GLY A 153 5.17 9.32 2.52
N VAL A 154 4.78 9.28 1.25
CA VAL A 154 4.60 8.03 0.48
C VAL A 154 5.93 7.28 0.33
N ARG A 155 7.01 8.00 0.10
CA ARG A 155 8.37 7.42 0.00
C ARG A 155 8.82 6.80 1.33
N LEU A 156 8.58 7.50 2.45
CA LEU A 156 8.89 7.00 3.78
C LEU A 156 8.06 5.75 4.11
N LEU A 157 6.77 5.74 3.75
CA LEU A 157 5.91 4.57 3.86
C LEU A 157 6.49 3.38 3.08
N GLY A 158 6.95 3.62 1.85
CA GLY A 158 7.61 2.59 1.03
C GLY A 158 8.83 1.98 1.72
N TRP A 159 9.71 2.81 2.29
CA TRP A 159 10.86 2.33 3.08
C TRP A 159 10.43 1.58 4.34
N GLY A 160 9.37 2.00 5.01
CA GLY A 160 8.78 1.28 6.14
C GLY A 160 8.38 -0.15 5.76
N PHE A 161 7.71 -0.34 4.63
CA PHE A 161 7.34 -1.66 4.13
C PHE A 161 8.53 -2.52 3.73
N ILE A 162 9.54 -1.94 3.04
CA ILE A 162 10.77 -2.66 2.69
C ILE A 162 11.49 -3.13 3.96
N GLY A 163 11.64 -2.23 4.94
CA GLY A 163 12.28 -2.54 6.22
C GLY A 163 11.53 -3.61 7.01
N ALA A 164 10.19 -3.53 7.07
CA ALA A 164 9.36 -4.54 7.74
C ALA A 164 9.47 -5.90 7.05
N GLY A 165 9.43 -5.96 5.72
CA GLY A 165 9.61 -7.20 4.97
C GLY A 165 10.98 -7.82 5.19
N ALA A 166 12.06 -7.03 5.18
CA ALA A 166 13.42 -7.49 5.44
C ALA A 166 13.59 -8.00 6.89
N LEU A 167 13.02 -7.26 7.87
CA LEU A 167 13.05 -7.66 9.28
C LEU A 167 12.34 -9.01 9.48
N LEU A 168 11.13 -9.14 8.93
CA LEU A 168 10.36 -10.38 9.04
C LEU A 168 11.08 -11.54 8.37
N ALA A 169 11.66 -11.35 7.18
CA ALA A 169 12.45 -12.37 6.50
C ALA A 169 13.63 -12.83 7.37
N THR A 170 14.32 -11.89 8.01
CA THR A 170 15.42 -12.22 8.94
C THR A 170 14.95 -13.02 10.14
N LEU A 171 13.79 -12.66 10.72
CA LEU A 171 13.21 -13.39 11.86
C LEU A 171 12.76 -14.80 11.46
N PHE A 172 12.23 -15.00 10.25
CA PHE A 172 11.86 -16.32 9.76
C PHE A 172 13.09 -17.20 9.50
N VAL A 173 14.09 -16.69 8.77
CA VAL A 173 15.33 -17.42 8.47
C VAL A 173 16.11 -17.72 9.74
N GLY A 174 16.13 -16.79 10.70
CA GLY A 174 16.78 -16.98 11.98
C GLY A 174 16.08 -17.96 12.93
N GLY A 175 14.92 -18.51 12.53
CA GLY A 175 14.18 -19.49 13.34
C GLY A 175 13.52 -18.91 14.60
N TYR A 176 13.46 -17.60 14.73
CA TYR A 176 12.89 -16.96 15.93
C TYR A 176 11.37 -17.11 16.03
N TRP A 177 10.67 -17.42 14.94
CA TRP A 177 9.21 -17.47 14.89
C TRP A 177 8.59 -18.86 14.74
N LEU A 178 9.35 -19.87 14.33
CA LEU A 178 8.79 -21.17 13.92
C LEU A 178 8.82 -22.31 14.93
N PRO A 179 9.57 -22.29 16.06
CA PRO A 179 9.85 -23.57 16.69
C PRO A 179 8.74 -24.21 17.53
N LYS A 180 7.62 -23.51 17.84
CA LYS A 180 6.63 -24.05 18.80
C LYS A 180 5.19 -23.54 18.65
N LEU A 181 4.82 -22.89 17.54
CA LEU A 181 3.47 -22.38 17.36
C LEU A 181 2.60 -23.45 16.68
N ASP A 182 1.38 -23.67 17.19
CA ASP A 182 0.37 -24.38 16.46
C ASP A 182 -0.13 -23.54 15.27
N SER A 183 -0.80 -24.16 14.29
CA SER A 183 -1.27 -23.46 13.09
C SER A 183 -2.18 -22.29 13.45
N ARG A 184 -2.98 -22.38 14.51
CA ARG A 184 -3.86 -21.29 14.94
C ARG A 184 -3.06 -20.07 15.41
N GLN A 185 -2.07 -20.27 16.25
CA GLN A 185 -1.19 -19.19 16.72
C GLN A 185 -0.41 -18.57 15.57
N LEU A 186 0.05 -19.39 14.64
CA LEU A 186 0.79 -18.95 13.45
C LEU A 186 -0.06 -18.00 12.60
N PHE A 187 -1.28 -18.39 12.24
CA PHE A 187 -2.17 -17.54 11.43
C PHE A 187 -2.65 -16.29 12.19
N THR A 188 -2.88 -16.40 13.52
CA THR A 188 -3.16 -15.25 14.38
C THR A 188 -2.04 -14.22 14.27
N ASN A 189 -0.79 -14.65 14.37
CA ASN A 189 0.37 -13.78 14.23
C ASN A 189 0.48 -13.20 12.81
N PHE A 190 0.19 -13.97 11.77
CA PHE A 190 0.22 -13.50 10.39
C PHE A 190 -0.82 -12.39 10.15
N HIS A 191 -2.05 -12.57 10.62
CA HIS A 191 -3.07 -11.52 10.52
C HIS A 191 -2.70 -10.27 11.31
N ALA A 192 -2.14 -10.43 12.51
CA ALA A 192 -1.68 -9.32 13.35
C ALA A 192 -0.55 -8.53 12.65
N VAL A 193 0.44 -9.21 12.08
CA VAL A 193 1.55 -8.58 11.35
C VAL A 193 1.04 -7.83 10.11
N MET A 194 0.16 -8.46 9.33
CA MET A 194 -0.42 -7.81 8.15
C MET A 194 -1.27 -6.59 8.55
N GLY A 195 -2.04 -6.67 9.64
CA GLY A 195 -2.80 -5.55 10.17
C GLY A 195 -1.90 -4.42 10.67
N ALA A 196 -0.83 -4.74 11.38
CA ALA A 196 0.13 -3.75 11.87
C ALA A 196 0.87 -3.06 10.71
N THR A 197 1.24 -3.79 9.68
CA THR A 197 1.95 -3.24 8.52
C THR A 197 0.99 -2.58 7.53
N PHE A 198 0.12 -3.34 6.84
CA PHE A 198 -0.78 -2.77 5.84
C PHE A 198 -1.86 -1.86 6.44
N GLY A 199 -2.33 -2.13 7.65
CA GLY A 199 -3.23 -1.22 8.38
C GLY A 199 -2.47 -0.10 9.06
N GLY A 200 -1.63 -0.42 10.03
CA GLY A 200 -0.96 0.53 10.91
C GLY A 200 -0.06 1.52 10.19
N PHE A 201 0.78 1.08 9.25
CA PHE A 201 1.67 1.99 8.52
C PHE A 201 0.91 2.98 7.65
N HIS A 202 -0.20 2.58 7.03
CA HIS A 202 -1.04 3.51 6.28
C HIS A 202 -1.73 4.53 7.19
N LEU A 203 -2.19 4.13 8.38
CA LEU A 203 -2.76 5.06 9.35
C LEU A 203 -1.71 6.06 9.85
N LEU A 204 -0.49 5.61 10.14
CA LEU A 204 0.62 6.49 10.50
C LEU A 204 0.96 7.45 9.37
N ALA A 205 1.01 6.97 8.12
CA ALA A 205 1.23 7.81 6.96
C ALA A 205 0.10 8.83 6.75
N ALA A 206 -1.16 8.43 6.97
CA ALA A 206 -2.29 9.35 6.92
C ALA A 206 -2.16 10.48 7.94
N GLY A 207 -1.85 10.15 9.20
CA GLY A 207 -1.59 11.12 10.27
C GLY A 207 -0.42 12.05 9.93
N TYR A 208 0.70 11.50 9.46
CA TYR A 208 1.87 12.29 9.04
C TYR A 208 1.51 13.28 7.92
N LEU A 209 0.83 12.81 6.87
CA LEU A 209 0.42 13.65 5.75
C LEU A 209 -0.57 14.73 6.20
N TYR A 210 -1.53 14.39 7.04
CA TYR A 210 -2.48 15.36 7.59
C TYR A 210 -1.77 16.46 8.37
N LEU A 211 -0.83 16.13 9.24
CA LEU A 211 -0.11 17.10 10.08
C LEU A 211 0.88 17.97 9.28
N THR A 212 1.48 17.43 8.23
CA THR A 212 2.53 18.15 7.46
C THR A 212 1.95 18.97 6.32
N GLU A 213 0.84 18.53 5.72
CA GLU A 213 0.26 19.19 4.53
C GLU A 213 -0.83 20.21 4.89
N SER A 214 -1.50 20.07 6.05
CA SER A 214 -2.48 21.06 6.53
C SER A 214 -1.85 22.39 6.98
N ARG A 215 -0.54 22.42 7.17
CA ARG A 215 0.18 23.62 7.68
C ARG A 215 0.80 24.51 6.59
N GLN A 216 0.63 24.22 5.32
CA GLN A 216 1.06 25.14 4.28
C GLN A 216 -0.07 26.18 4.05
N PRO A 217 0.11 27.45 4.50
CA PRO A 217 -0.85 28.49 4.17
C PRO A 217 -0.93 28.62 2.65
N SER A 218 -2.14 28.77 2.16
CA SER A 218 -2.38 29.26 0.79
C SER A 218 -1.77 30.67 0.69
N LEU A 219 -0.60 30.77 0.09
CA LEU A 219 -0.02 32.04 -0.36
C LEU A 219 -0.80 32.58 -1.56
#